data_1012975b3322c8450df8a78c8afed2a7
#
_entry.id   1012975b3322c8450df8a78c8afed2a7
#
_cell.length_a   1.000
_cell.length_b   1.000
_cell.length_c   1.000
_cell.angle_alpha   90.00
_cell.angle_beta   90.00
_cell.angle_gamma   90.00
#
_symmetry.space_group_name_H-M   'P 1'
#
loop_
_entity.id
_entity.type
_entity.pdbx_description
1 polymer ?
#
loop_
_entity_poly.entity_id
_entity_poly.type
_entity_poly.pdbx_seq_one_letter_code
_entity_poly.pdbx_strand_id
1 'polypeptide(L)'
;ASETKFGTGQWDRAVLARAITAAHENGAVAIGLDHRIAQPSQAQLGGAASDALLLEATRTVGPVVYPFASESPLASDATSLTHLLISQSQDHVVRAVPLSAELGAQTVSAFGLKLFALSHTQAHSTITGAIALVNYAGDGSLGSLPAISFASLWDALETHQDERLDGWFKDKVVVFLPDPAPTATWLLPTGQSVSESVVHLHLLNMLLTDNRVCRLGTMSSGLVTLLLASLVGWCLLHARSTISLLLAGTAIAAYGALMLLALVAAHMVLPLASPLTAALLVLVGTT
;
A
#
# COMPACT_ATOMS: atom_id res chain seq x y z
N ALA A 1 -18.76 6.02 -16.84
CA ALA A 1 -18.45 5.67 -18.25
C ALA A 1 -18.32 4.15 -18.42
N SER A 2 -17.53 3.45 -17.60
CA SER A 2 -17.35 2.00 -17.71
C SER A 2 -18.65 1.23 -17.43
N GLU A 3 -19.39 1.60 -16.40
CA GLU A 3 -20.70 0.99 -16.07
C GLU A 3 -21.73 1.14 -17.19
N THR A 4 -21.70 2.27 -17.91
CA THR A 4 -22.60 2.50 -19.03
C THR A 4 -22.28 1.58 -20.21
N LYS A 5 -21.00 1.23 -20.40
CA LYS A 5 -20.55 0.38 -21.53
C LYS A 5 -20.62 -1.12 -21.21
N PHE A 6 -20.26 -1.52 -19.98
CA PHE A 6 -20.10 -2.92 -19.57
C PHE A 6 -21.14 -3.39 -18.55
N GLY A 7 -22.02 -2.50 -18.07
CA GLY A 7 -22.97 -2.78 -16.98
C GLY A 7 -22.33 -2.69 -15.59
N THR A 8 -23.18 -2.86 -14.57
CA THR A 8 -22.78 -2.95 -13.18
C THR A 8 -22.56 -4.40 -12.77
N GLY A 9 -21.57 -4.69 -11.93
CA GLY A 9 -21.33 -6.03 -11.40
C GLY A 9 -20.19 -6.79 -12.09
N GLN A 10 -20.36 -8.10 -12.27
CA GLN A 10 -19.32 -8.93 -12.89
C GLN A 10 -19.34 -8.76 -14.41
N TRP A 11 -18.14 -8.59 -14.96
CA TRP A 11 -17.95 -8.51 -16.41
C TRP A 11 -17.55 -9.84 -17.00
N ASP A 12 -17.75 -9.96 -18.32
CA ASP A 12 -17.21 -11.10 -19.08
C ASP A 12 -15.67 -11.10 -18.93
N ARG A 13 -15.11 -12.22 -18.52
CA ARG A 13 -13.67 -12.39 -18.28
C ARG A 13 -12.84 -12.30 -19.56
N ALA A 14 -13.45 -12.54 -20.72
CA ALA A 14 -12.82 -12.30 -22.02
C ALA A 14 -12.44 -10.83 -22.20
N VAL A 15 -13.21 -9.89 -21.64
CA VAL A 15 -12.92 -8.45 -21.65
C VAL A 15 -11.66 -8.15 -20.84
N LEU A 16 -11.53 -8.76 -19.66
CA LEU A 16 -10.32 -8.63 -18.83
C LEU A 16 -9.12 -9.29 -19.50
N ALA A 17 -9.29 -10.47 -20.10
CA ALA A 17 -8.24 -11.16 -20.84
C ALA A 17 -7.65 -10.28 -21.94
N ARG A 18 -8.54 -9.66 -22.76
CA ARG A 18 -8.11 -8.74 -23.83
C ARG A 18 -7.38 -7.51 -23.29
N ALA A 19 -7.84 -6.93 -22.17
CA ALA A 19 -7.19 -5.78 -21.54
C ALA A 19 -5.78 -6.13 -21.00
N ILE A 20 -5.63 -7.30 -20.37
CA ILE A 20 -4.34 -7.82 -19.89
C ILE A 20 -3.37 -8.03 -21.05
N THR A 21 -3.83 -8.69 -22.12
CA THR A 21 -3.02 -8.91 -23.32
C THR A 21 -2.57 -7.59 -23.93
N ALA A 22 -3.48 -6.64 -24.08
CA ALA A 22 -3.17 -5.31 -24.62
C ALA A 22 -2.16 -4.53 -23.75
N ALA A 23 -2.30 -4.60 -22.42
CA ALA A 23 -1.34 -3.95 -21.52
C ALA A 23 0.08 -4.53 -21.70
N HIS A 24 0.19 -5.85 -21.85
CA HIS A 24 1.46 -6.52 -22.09
C HIS A 24 2.05 -6.15 -23.45
N GLU A 25 1.28 -6.25 -24.53
CA GLU A 25 1.72 -5.93 -25.90
C GLU A 25 2.20 -4.48 -26.05
N ASN A 26 1.64 -3.57 -25.22
CA ASN A 26 2.06 -2.16 -25.17
C ASN A 26 3.07 -1.89 -24.04
N GLY A 27 3.78 -2.90 -23.57
CA GLY A 27 5.00 -2.75 -22.75
C GLY A 27 4.79 -2.51 -21.26
N ALA A 28 3.66 -2.95 -20.67
CA ALA A 28 3.51 -2.96 -19.22
C ALA A 28 4.54 -3.89 -18.57
N VAL A 29 5.26 -3.40 -17.55
CA VAL A 29 6.34 -4.16 -16.88
C VAL A 29 5.83 -5.13 -15.82
N ALA A 30 4.66 -4.86 -15.26
CA ALA A 30 3.94 -5.77 -14.37
C ALA A 30 2.43 -5.45 -14.42
N ILE A 31 1.61 -6.48 -14.27
CA ILE A 31 0.15 -6.37 -14.35
C ILE A 31 -0.47 -6.90 -13.06
N GLY A 32 -1.30 -6.08 -12.42
CA GLY A 32 -2.13 -6.46 -11.30
C GLY A 32 -3.60 -6.56 -11.72
N LEU A 33 -4.26 -7.61 -11.29
CA LEU A 33 -5.69 -7.82 -11.48
C LEU A 33 -6.36 -7.93 -10.11
N ASP A 34 -6.95 -6.86 -9.63
CA ASP A 34 -7.67 -6.86 -8.35
C ASP A 34 -9.09 -7.40 -8.52
N HIS A 35 -9.18 -8.64 -8.97
CA HIS A 35 -10.44 -9.37 -9.07
C HIS A 35 -10.32 -10.65 -8.25
N ARG A 36 -11.14 -10.75 -7.21
CA ARG A 36 -11.29 -12.00 -6.45
C ARG A 36 -12.14 -12.98 -7.27
N ILE A 37 -11.50 -13.73 -8.14
CA ILE A 37 -12.16 -14.71 -9.00
C ILE A 37 -12.37 -15.97 -8.18
N ALA A 38 -13.35 -15.96 -7.30
CA ALA A 38 -13.65 -17.10 -6.42
C ALA A 38 -14.51 -18.18 -7.07
N GLN A 39 -15.31 -17.83 -8.06
CA GLN A 39 -16.28 -18.76 -8.68
C GLN A 39 -16.16 -18.77 -10.21
N PRO A 40 -16.53 -19.85 -10.89
CA PRO A 40 -16.61 -19.88 -12.35
C PRO A 40 -17.54 -18.79 -12.89
N SER A 41 -17.24 -18.30 -14.09
CA SER A 41 -18.07 -17.32 -14.77
C SER A 41 -19.46 -17.88 -15.07
N GLN A 42 -20.49 -17.03 -14.90
CA GLN A 42 -21.85 -17.40 -15.25
C GLN A 42 -21.99 -17.57 -16.77
N ALA A 43 -22.89 -18.41 -17.20
CA ALA A 43 -23.10 -18.72 -18.64
C ALA A 43 -23.40 -17.45 -19.47
N GLN A 44 -24.18 -16.51 -18.93
CA GLN A 44 -24.48 -15.23 -19.57
C GLN A 44 -23.28 -14.27 -19.67
N LEU A 45 -22.20 -14.54 -18.94
CA LEU A 45 -20.94 -13.79 -18.94
C LEU A 45 -19.81 -14.61 -19.58
N GLY A 46 -20.15 -15.46 -20.56
CA GLY A 46 -19.20 -16.26 -21.31
C GLY A 46 -18.85 -17.62 -20.70
N GLY A 47 -19.26 -17.89 -19.45
CA GLY A 47 -19.08 -19.20 -18.80
C GLY A 47 -17.63 -19.70 -18.79
N ALA A 48 -17.45 -21.02 -18.92
CA ALA A 48 -16.13 -21.66 -18.90
C ALA A 48 -15.20 -21.22 -20.05
N ALA A 49 -15.74 -20.79 -21.18
CA ALA A 49 -14.92 -20.28 -22.29
C ALA A 49 -14.27 -18.95 -21.94
N SER A 50 -14.99 -18.06 -21.26
CA SER A 50 -14.48 -16.79 -20.77
C SER A 50 -13.41 -17.01 -19.68
N ASP A 51 -13.62 -17.99 -18.80
CA ASP A 51 -12.61 -18.38 -17.78
C ASP A 51 -11.33 -18.89 -18.43
N ALA A 52 -11.46 -19.71 -19.47
CA ALA A 52 -10.31 -20.25 -20.19
C ALA A 52 -9.49 -19.13 -20.88
N LEU A 53 -10.15 -18.15 -21.47
CA LEU A 53 -9.47 -17.00 -22.09
C LEU A 53 -8.70 -16.17 -21.06
N LEU A 54 -9.29 -15.89 -19.89
CA LEU A 54 -8.58 -15.16 -18.82
C LEU A 54 -7.39 -15.98 -18.31
N LEU A 55 -7.57 -17.28 -18.08
CA LEU A 55 -6.49 -18.15 -17.62
C LEU A 55 -5.34 -18.21 -18.64
N GLU A 56 -5.65 -18.31 -19.92
CA GLU A 56 -4.66 -18.31 -21.00
C GLU A 56 -3.91 -16.96 -21.04
N ALA A 57 -4.64 -15.84 -21.01
CA ALA A 57 -4.02 -14.50 -20.97
C ALA A 57 -3.07 -14.36 -19.79
N THR A 58 -3.46 -14.78 -18.59
CA THR A 58 -2.61 -14.68 -17.39
C THR A 58 -1.37 -15.56 -17.43
N ARG A 59 -1.39 -16.64 -18.21
CA ARG A 59 -0.23 -17.55 -18.41
C ARG A 59 0.71 -17.06 -19.49
N THR A 60 0.17 -16.53 -20.60
CA THR A 60 0.94 -16.17 -21.80
C THR A 60 1.63 -14.82 -21.65
N VAL A 61 0.99 -13.89 -20.97
CA VAL A 61 1.40 -12.49 -20.84
C VAL A 61 2.53 -12.27 -19.85
N GLY A 62 2.91 -13.31 -19.08
CA GLY A 62 3.90 -13.17 -18.02
C GLY A 62 3.28 -12.97 -16.64
N PRO A 63 3.99 -12.46 -15.66
CA PRO A 63 3.52 -12.47 -14.29
C PRO A 63 2.37 -11.48 -14.06
N VAL A 64 1.13 -11.99 -14.12
CA VAL A 64 -0.06 -11.29 -13.65
C VAL A 64 -0.26 -11.61 -12.17
N VAL A 65 -0.39 -10.57 -11.34
CA VAL A 65 -0.57 -10.68 -9.89
C VAL A 65 -2.04 -10.49 -9.53
N TYR A 66 -2.59 -11.37 -8.69
CA TYR A 66 -3.98 -11.29 -8.25
C TYR A 66 -4.16 -11.71 -6.79
N PRO A 67 -5.21 -11.22 -6.10
CA PRO A 67 -5.48 -11.59 -4.72
C PRO A 67 -5.86 -13.07 -4.59
N PHE A 68 -5.42 -13.68 -3.51
CA PHE A 68 -5.75 -15.07 -3.19
C PHE A 68 -7.26 -15.24 -2.99
N ALA A 69 -7.82 -16.23 -3.67
CA ALA A 69 -9.16 -16.76 -3.45
C ALA A 69 -9.09 -18.29 -3.52
N SER A 70 -9.47 -18.98 -2.44
CA SER A 70 -9.27 -20.44 -2.29
C SER A 70 -9.94 -21.27 -3.37
N GLU A 71 -11.01 -20.77 -3.99
CA GLU A 71 -11.78 -21.45 -5.03
C GLU A 71 -11.50 -20.89 -6.44
N SER A 72 -10.51 -20.03 -6.59
CA SER A 72 -10.20 -19.40 -7.87
C SER A 72 -9.65 -20.40 -8.88
N PRO A 73 -10.13 -20.42 -10.14
CA PRO A 73 -9.50 -21.18 -11.21
C PRO A 73 -8.06 -20.74 -11.49
N LEU A 74 -7.68 -19.52 -11.07
CA LEU A 74 -6.31 -18.98 -11.15
C LEU A 74 -5.44 -19.40 -9.97
N ALA A 75 -5.98 -20.04 -8.93
CA ALA A 75 -5.23 -20.44 -7.73
C ALA A 75 -4.18 -21.55 -7.98
N SER A 76 -4.15 -22.14 -9.14
CA SER A 76 -3.14 -23.15 -9.52
C SER A 76 -1.73 -22.55 -9.71
N ASP A 77 -1.61 -21.23 -9.90
CA ASP A 77 -0.33 -20.54 -10.03
C ASP A 77 0.02 -19.78 -8.73
N ALA A 78 0.62 -20.50 -7.79
CA ALA A 78 0.98 -19.95 -6.48
C ALA A 78 1.98 -18.78 -6.56
N THR A 79 2.75 -18.66 -7.65
CA THR A 79 3.76 -17.59 -7.79
C THR A 79 3.15 -16.22 -8.04
N SER A 80 1.94 -16.18 -8.55
CA SER A 80 1.19 -14.96 -8.86
C SER A 80 0.19 -14.56 -7.77
N LEU A 81 0.01 -15.41 -6.74
CA LEU A 81 -0.91 -15.15 -5.63
C LEU A 81 -0.36 -14.11 -4.64
N THR A 82 -1.27 -13.28 -4.13
CA THR A 82 -0.98 -12.23 -3.17
C THR A 82 -2.12 -12.05 -2.17
N HIS A 83 -1.91 -11.21 -1.16
CA HIS A 83 -2.96 -10.82 -0.23
C HIS A 83 -3.25 -9.32 -0.28
N LEU A 84 -4.47 -8.95 0.09
CA LEU A 84 -4.93 -7.57 0.28
C LEU A 84 -5.13 -7.23 1.77
N LEU A 85 -4.53 -7.99 2.70
CA LEU A 85 -4.64 -7.71 4.12
C LEU A 85 -4.03 -6.38 4.47
N ILE A 86 -4.69 -5.67 5.38
CA ILE A 86 -4.27 -4.39 5.92
C ILE A 86 -4.17 -4.47 7.44
N SER A 87 -3.38 -3.59 8.03
CA SER A 87 -3.26 -3.47 9.48
C SER A 87 -3.99 -2.22 9.96
N GLN A 88 -5.03 -2.44 10.74
CA GLN A 88 -5.82 -1.38 11.35
C GLN A 88 -5.32 -1.11 12.77
N SER A 89 -5.14 0.17 13.11
CA SER A 89 -4.80 0.60 14.47
C SER A 89 -6.03 0.56 15.38
N GLN A 90 -5.85 0.75 16.70
CA GLN A 90 -6.95 0.77 17.69
C GLN A 90 -7.99 1.87 17.43
N ASP A 91 -7.62 2.95 16.75
CA ASP A 91 -8.48 4.05 16.33
C ASP A 91 -9.20 3.77 15.00
N HIS A 92 -9.18 2.53 14.53
CA HIS A 92 -9.76 2.09 13.26
C HIS A 92 -9.18 2.75 12.01
N VAL A 93 -8.03 3.39 12.10
CA VAL A 93 -7.33 4.03 10.97
C VAL A 93 -6.27 3.09 10.40
N VAL A 94 -6.22 2.97 9.08
CA VAL A 94 -5.23 2.15 8.37
C VAL A 94 -3.98 2.99 8.09
N ARG A 95 -2.87 2.56 8.67
CA ARG A 95 -1.55 3.21 8.48
C ARG A 95 -0.49 2.27 7.94
N ALA A 96 -0.79 0.97 7.92
CA ALA A 96 0.22 -0.03 7.61
C ALA A 96 -0.37 -1.24 6.87
N VAL A 97 0.50 -1.95 6.15
CA VAL A 97 0.19 -3.18 5.42
C VAL A 97 1.16 -4.27 5.87
N PRO A 98 0.68 -5.46 6.25
CA PRO A 98 1.54 -6.63 6.40
C PRO A 98 2.22 -6.93 5.05
N LEU A 99 3.53 -7.15 5.04
CA LEU A 99 4.27 -7.42 3.80
C LEU A 99 4.13 -8.86 3.34
N SER A 100 3.83 -9.76 4.26
CA SER A 100 3.54 -11.17 4.00
C SER A 100 2.44 -11.66 4.93
N ALA A 101 1.71 -12.68 4.49
CA ALA A 101 0.69 -13.35 5.27
C ALA A 101 0.70 -14.84 5.00
N GLU A 102 0.33 -15.63 6.00
CA GLU A 102 0.11 -17.06 5.85
C GLU A 102 -1.35 -17.29 5.44
N LEU A 103 -1.56 -17.85 4.27
CA LEU A 103 -2.86 -18.23 3.74
C LEU A 103 -2.87 -19.75 3.50
N GLY A 104 -3.46 -20.48 4.44
CA GLY A 104 -3.34 -21.94 4.48
C GLY A 104 -1.90 -22.39 4.77
N ALA A 105 -1.32 -23.19 3.89
CA ALA A 105 0.06 -23.67 3.98
C ALA A 105 1.08 -22.81 3.24
N GLN A 106 0.66 -21.68 2.66
CA GLN A 106 1.50 -20.83 1.82
C GLN A 106 1.70 -19.45 2.44
N THR A 107 2.94 -18.95 2.39
CA THR A 107 3.26 -17.55 2.69
C THR A 107 3.15 -16.75 1.40
N VAL A 108 2.26 -15.78 1.37
CA VAL A 108 2.03 -14.91 0.21
C VAL A 108 2.41 -13.47 0.52
N SER A 109 2.92 -12.77 -0.47
CA SER A 109 3.31 -11.36 -0.34
C SER A 109 2.11 -10.43 -0.47
N ALA A 110 2.23 -9.21 0.07
CA ALA A 110 1.29 -8.14 -0.17
C ALA A 110 1.22 -7.78 -1.67
N PHE A 111 0.03 -7.47 -2.17
CA PHE A 111 -0.24 -7.19 -3.59
C PHE A 111 0.67 -6.09 -4.16
N GLY A 112 0.74 -4.93 -3.50
CA GLY A 112 1.61 -3.84 -3.94
C GLY A 112 3.11 -4.19 -3.91
N LEU A 113 3.56 -4.98 -2.90
CA LEU A 113 4.94 -5.42 -2.80
C LEU A 113 5.32 -6.39 -3.92
N LYS A 114 4.43 -7.34 -4.26
CA LYS A 114 4.67 -8.31 -5.33
C LYS A 114 4.78 -7.61 -6.69
N LEU A 115 3.89 -6.65 -6.98
CA LEU A 115 3.94 -5.85 -8.20
C LEU A 115 5.26 -5.05 -8.30
N PHE A 116 5.69 -4.44 -7.20
CA PHE A 116 6.97 -3.75 -7.14
C PHE A 116 8.14 -4.71 -7.43
N ALA A 117 8.16 -5.88 -6.81
CA ALA A 117 9.23 -6.88 -7.02
C ALA A 117 9.31 -7.37 -8.47
N LEU A 118 8.17 -7.48 -9.17
CA LEU A 118 8.13 -7.87 -10.58
C LEU A 118 8.58 -6.75 -11.53
N SER A 119 8.29 -5.50 -11.19
CA SER A 119 8.69 -4.35 -12.01
C SER A 119 10.17 -3.98 -11.86
N HIS A 120 10.82 -4.41 -10.76
CA HIS A 120 12.21 -4.06 -10.44
C HIS A 120 13.04 -5.33 -10.20
N THR A 121 13.41 -6.02 -11.28
CA THR A 121 14.18 -7.28 -11.24
C THR A 121 15.54 -7.17 -10.54
N GLN A 122 16.09 -5.96 -10.37
CA GLN A 122 17.39 -5.73 -9.71
C GLN A 122 17.30 -5.04 -8.34
N ALA A 123 16.17 -4.47 -7.98
CA ALA A 123 15.99 -3.84 -6.69
C ALA A 123 15.56 -4.89 -5.67
N HIS A 124 16.50 -5.50 -4.99
CA HIS A 124 16.19 -6.11 -3.70
C HIS A 124 15.62 -5.01 -2.81
N SER A 125 14.30 -4.93 -2.70
CA SER A 125 13.68 -4.03 -1.76
C SER A 125 14.14 -4.45 -0.37
N THR A 126 15.04 -3.68 0.21
CA THR A 126 15.44 -3.80 1.62
C THR A 126 14.31 -3.36 2.54
N ILE A 127 13.07 -3.76 2.23
CA ILE A 127 11.97 -3.62 3.18
C ILE A 127 12.16 -4.74 4.18
N THR A 128 12.88 -4.43 5.24
CA THR A 128 13.07 -5.33 6.38
C THR A 128 11.91 -5.11 7.34
N GLY A 129 11.17 -6.16 7.63
CA GLY A 129 10.10 -6.13 8.62
C GLY A 129 8.84 -6.87 8.16
N ALA A 130 7.97 -7.21 9.10
CA ALA A 130 6.70 -7.88 8.81
C ALA A 130 5.61 -6.92 8.31
N ILE A 131 5.77 -5.60 8.54
CA ILE A 131 4.76 -4.57 8.30
C ILE A 131 5.42 -3.33 7.71
N ALA A 132 4.84 -2.75 6.66
CA ALA A 132 5.22 -1.46 6.11
C ALA A 132 4.23 -0.37 6.50
N LEU A 133 4.72 0.79 6.93
CA LEU A 133 3.91 2.00 7.01
C LEU A 133 3.66 2.53 5.61
N VAL A 134 2.40 2.91 5.32
CA VAL A 134 2.02 3.45 4.02
C VAL A 134 2.08 4.97 4.03
N ASN A 135 2.85 5.54 3.13
CA ASN A 135 2.85 6.97 2.85
C ASN A 135 1.83 7.25 1.74
N TYR A 136 0.68 7.78 2.13
CA TYR A 136 -0.41 8.04 1.20
C TYR A 136 -0.11 9.26 0.32
N ALA A 137 -0.21 9.12 -1.00
CA ALA A 137 -0.12 10.24 -1.94
C ALA A 137 -1.38 11.11 -1.83
N GLY A 138 -1.21 12.43 -1.79
CA GLY A 138 -2.31 13.38 -1.73
C GLY A 138 -3.25 13.15 -0.55
N ASP A 139 -4.55 13.05 -0.81
CA ASP A 139 -5.57 12.75 0.20
C ASP A 139 -5.74 11.24 0.47
N GLY A 140 -5.00 10.38 -0.22
CA GLY A 140 -5.09 8.94 -0.11
C GLY A 140 -6.21 8.30 -0.93
N SER A 141 -7.00 9.07 -1.67
CA SER A 141 -8.01 8.54 -2.59
C SER A 141 -7.37 7.95 -3.86
N LEU A 142 -8.15 7.17 -4.60
CA LEU A 142 -7.71 6.69 -5.92
C LEU A 142 -7.40 7.84 -6.88
N GLY A 143 -8.10 8.99 -6.74
CA GLY A 143 -7.87 10.19 -7.54
C GLY A 143 -6.50 10.84 -7.34
N SER A 144 -5.77 10.50 -6.27
CA SER A 144 -4.38 10.91 -6.04
C SER A 144 -3.35 10.08 -6.82
N LEU A 145 -3.79 9.03 -7.52
CA LEU A 145 -2.95 8.16 -8.34
C LEU A 145 -3.33 8.31 -9.82
N PRO A 146 -2.38 8.12 -10.75
CA PRO A 146 -2.71 8.10 -12.18
C PRO A 146 -3.73 7.00 -12.49
N ALA A 147 -4.90 7.36 -12.98
CA ALA A 147 -5.96 6.43 -13.29
C ALA A 147 -6.64 6.78 -14.62
N ILE A 148 -7.05 5.76 -15.36
CA ILE A 148 -7.85 5.88 -16.58
C ILE A 148 -9.12 5.03 -16.44
N SER A 149 -10.20 5.45 -17.05
CA SER A 149 -11.42 4.64 -17.07
C SER A 149 -11.24 3.44 -18.00
N PHE A 150 -11.82 2.29 -17.61
CA PHE A 150 -11.79 1.10 -18.46
C PHE A 150 -12.51 1.35 -19.80
N ALA A 151 -13.54 2.19 -19.83
CA ALA A 151 -14.20 2.58 -21.07
C ALA A 151 -13.25 3.33 -22.02
N SER A 152 -12.41 4.25 -21.49
CA SER A 152 -11.40 4.95 -22.30
C SER A 152 -10.34 4.00 -22.86
N LEU A 153 -9.92 3.01 -22.05
CA LEU A 153 -9.02 1.95 -22.51
C LEU A 153 -9.67 1.17 -23.66
N TRP A 154 -10.91 0.73 -23.46
CA TRP A 154 -11.62 -0.07 -24.45
C TRP A 154 -11.84 0.71 -25.77
N ASP A 155 -12.20 1.98 -25.70
CA ASP A 155 -12.34 2.83 -26.88
C ASP A 155 -11.00 2.98 -27.63
N ALA A 156 -9.89 3.12 -26.92
CA ALA A 156 -8.56 3.15 -27.53
C ALA A 156 -8.19 1.82 -28.22
N LEU A 157 -8.56 0.69 -27.61
CA LEU A 157 -8.36 -0.64 -28.20
C LEU A 157 -9.22 -0.88 -29.46
N GLU A 158 -10.49 -0.44 -29.45
CA GLU A 158 -11.39 -0.58 -30.58
C GLU A 158 -11.01 0.33 -31.76
N THR A 159 -10.42 1.48 -31.47
CA THR A 159 -10.01 2.47 -32.46
C THR A 159 -8.54 2.42 -32.83
N HIS A 160 -7.78 1.41 -32.35
CA HIS A 160 -6.36 1.20 -32.63
C HIS A 160 -5.50 2.46 -32.37
N GLN A 161 -5.66 3.08 -31.19
CA GLN A 161 -4.89 4.26 -30.80
C GLN A 161 -3.57 3.84 -30.13
N ASP A 162 -2.65 3.26 -30.90
CA ASP A 162 -1.40 2.65 -30.39
C ASP A 162 -0.53 3.65 -29.60
N GLU A 163 -0.36 4.88 -30.07
CA GLU A 163 0.40 5.92 -29.33
C GLU A 163 -0.18 6.21 -27.94
N ARG A 164 -1.52 6.15 -27.82
CA ARG A 164 -2.20 6.38 -26.55
C ARG A 164 -2.05 5.18 -25.62
N LEU A 165 -2.13 3.97 -26.15
CA LEU A 165 -1.91 2.74 -25.41
C LEU A 165 -0.46 2.65 -24.92
N ASP A 166 0.53 2.94 -25.77
CA ASP A 166 1.93 3.07 -25.38
C ASP A 166 2.11 4.08 -24.25
N GLY A 167 1.52 5.26 -24.38
CA GLY A 167 1.58 6.30 -23.35
C GLY A 167 0.99 5.86 -22.00
N TRP A 168 0.03 4.95 -22.00
CA TRP A 168 -0.57 4.43 -20.77
C TRP A 168 0.17 3.24 -20.16
N PHE A 169 0.80 2.40 -20.97
CA PHE A 169 1.29 1.09 -20.53
C PHE A 169 2.81 0.95 -20.50
N LYS A 170 3.50 1.56 -21.47
CA LYS A 170 4.94 1.37 -21.64
C LYS A 170 5.74 1.74 -20.40
N ASP A 171 6.55 0.79 -19.94
CA ASP A 171 7.42 0.91 -18.76
C ASP A 171 6.66 1.19 -17.44
N LYS A 172 5.36 0.83 -17.37
CA LYS A 172 4.53 1.08 -16.18
C LYS A 172 4.01 -0.20 -15.56
N VAL A 173 3.73 -0.12 -14.26
CA VAL A 173 2.92 -1.11 -13.55
C VAL A 173 1.46 -0.75 -13.75
N VAL A 174 0.68 -1.68 -14.26
CA VAL A 174 -0.74 -1.50 -14.56
C VAL A 174 -1.58 -2.32 -13.59
N VAL A 175 -2.61 -1.72 -13.00
CA VAL A 175 -3.53 -2.43 -12.12
C VAL A 175 -4.96 -2.23 -12.59
N PHE A 176 -5.62 -3.33 -12.88
CA PHE A 176 -7.05 -3.36 -13.17
C PHE A 176 -7.84 -3.50 -11.88
N LEU A 177 -8.64 -2.48 -11.56
CA LEU A 177 -9.49 -2.44 -10.38
C LEU A 177 -10.94 -2.76 -10.75
N PRO A 178 -11.68 -3.45 -9.88
CA PRO A 178 -13.11 -3.64 -10.08
C PRO A 178 -13.84 -2.31 -9.94
N ASP A 179 -14.89 -2.13 -10.73
CA ASP A 179 -15.94 -1.17 -10.54
C ASP A 179 -17.21 -2.00 -10.25
N PRO A 180 -17.85 -1.90 -9.13
CA PRO A 180 -18.26 -0.74 -8.35
C PRO A 180 -17.62 -0.62 -6.98
N ALA A 181 -18.08 0.43 -6.24
CA ALA A 181 -17.66 0.74 -4.89
C ALA A 181 -17.50 -0.50 -3.99
N PRO A 182 -16.38 -0.60 -3.28
CA PRO A 182 -16.08 -1.76 -2.45
C PRO A 182 -17.14 -1.94 -1.36
N THR A 183 -17.46 -3.18 -1.06
CA THR A 183 -18.37 -3.56 0.04
C THR A 183 -17.79 -3.21 1.42
N ALA A 184 -16.48 -3.10 1.51
CA ALA A 184 -15.77 -2.67 2.71
C ALA A 184 -14.88 -1.46 2.39
N THR A 185 -14.97 -0.44 3.25
CA THR A 185 -14.10 0.74 3.18
C THR A 185 -13.33 0.89 4.48
N TRP A 186 -12.13 1.44 4.36
CA TRP A 186 -11.19 1.61 5.45
C TRP A 186 -10.79 3.06 5.60
N LEU A 187 -10.84 3.56 6.84
CA LEU A 187 -10.51 4.95 7.14
C LEU A 187 -9.00 5.15 7.09
N LEU A 188 -8.55 6.16 6.35
CA LEU A 188 -7.17 6.60 6.26
C LEU A 188 -6.85 7.73 7.24
N PRO A 189 -5.56 8.00 7.53
CA PRO A 189 -5.15 9.16 8.34
C PRO A 189 -5.60 10.51 7.78
N THR A 190 -5.88 10.58 6.49
CA THR A 190 -6.38 11.76 5.77
C THR A 190 -7.87 12.01 5.95
N GLY A 191 -8.60 11.08 6.58
CA GLY A 191 -10.06 11.11 6.74
C GLY A 191 -10.83 10.50 5.56
N GLN A 192 -10.17 10.07 4.50
CA GLN A 192 -10.79 9.37 3.38
C GLN A 192 -11.10 7.91 3.74
N SER A 193 -12.16 7.37 3.13
CA SER A 193 -12.49 5.94 3.22
C SER A 193 -12.27 5.29 1.86
N VAL A 194 -11.42 4.27 1.82
CA VAL A 194 -10.99 3.59 0.59
C VAL A 194 -11.05 2.08 0.71
N SER A 195 -10.98 1.37 -0.42
CA SER A 195 -10.86 -0.10 -0.44
C SER A 195 -9.45 -0.56 -0.05
N GLU A 196 -9.33 -1.84 0.31
CA GLU A 196 -8.06 -2.51 0.56
C GLU A 196 -7.08 -2.34 -0.61
N SER A 197 -7.58 -2.48 -1.82
CA SER A 197 -6.80 -2.36 -3.05
C SER A 197 -6.16 -1.00 -3.21
N VAL A 198 -6.90 0.08 -2.92
CA VAL A 198 -6.37 1.45 -2.96
C VAL A 198 -5.24 1.62 -1.95
N VAL A 199 -5.33 1.03 -0.76
CA VAL A 199 -4.24 1.01 0.22
C VAL A 199 -2.99 0.34 -0.36
N HIS A 200 -3.15 -0.82 -1.02
CA HIS A 200 -2.04 -1.53 -1.67
C HIS A 200 -1.47 -0.78 -2.89
N LEU A 201 -2.29 0.01 -3.59
CA LEU A 201 -1.79 0.90 -4.65
C LEU A 201 -0.95 2.05 -4.09
N HIS A 202 -1.33 2.61 -2.94
CA HIS A 202 -0.49 3.61 -2.26
C HIS A 202 0.81 2.98 -1.74
N LEU A 203 0.78 1.74 -1.24
CA LEU A 203 2.00 0.99 -0.93
C LEU A 203 2.89 0.84 -2.16
N LEU A 204 2.34 0.43 -3.29
CA LEU A 204 3.06 0.31 -4.57
C LEU A 204 3.65 1.66 -5.00
N ASN A 205 2.85 2.72 -5.00
CA ASN A 205 3.32 4.07 -5.36
C ASN A 205 4.46 4.55 -4.46
N MET A 206 4.34 4.33 -3.15
CA MET A 206 5.39 4.63 -2.17
C MET A 206 6.70 3.90 -2.51
N LEU A 207 6.62 2.63 -2.93
CA LEU A 207 7.76 1.82 -3.30
C LEU A 207 8.39 2.28 -4.61
N LEU A 208 7.57 2.57 -5.62
CA LEU A 208 8.02 3.03 -6.95
C LEU A 208 8.69 4.42 -6.89
N THR A 209 8.21 5.29 -6.01
CA THR A 209 8.74 6.66 -5.84
C THR A 209 9.83 6.77 -4.78
N ASP A 210 10.20 5.66 -4.15
CA ASP A 210 11.12 5.57 -3.01
C ASP A 210 10.77 6.53 -1.84
N ASN A 211 9.49 6.87 -1.70
CA ASN A 211 8.97 7.77 -0.68
C ASN A 211 8.51 7.00 0.57
N ARG A 212 9.44 6.21 1.12
CA ARG A 212 9.15 5.30 2.24
C ARG A 212 9.16 6.04 3.56
N VAL A 213 8.20 5.69 4.42
CA VAL A 213 8.19 6.12 5.80
C VAL A 213 8.80 5.02 6.67
N CYS A 214 9.92 5.34 7.33
CA CYS A 214 10.62 4.42 8.21
C CYS A 214 10.25 4.69 9.68
N ARG A 215 10.00 3.63 10.44
CA ARG A 215 9.83 3.73 11.89
C ARG A 215 11.16 3.41 12.57
N LEU A 216 11.48 4.19 13.60
CA LEU A 216 12.66 3.91 14.42
C LEU A 216 12.51 2.52 15.10
N GLY A 217 13.54 1.70 15.01
CA GLY A 217 13.54 0.37 15.63
C GLY A 217 13.40 0.43 17.15
N THR A 218 12.99 -0.67 17.77
CA THR A 218 12.69 -0.72 19.22
C THR A 218 13.89 -0.34 20.08
N MET A 219 15.08 -0.84 19.73
CA MET A 219 16.31 -0.49 20.47
C MET A 219 16.65 1.00 20.37
N SER A 220 16.61 1.55 19.16
CA SER A 220 16.87 2.97 18.94
C SER A 220 15.81 3.86 19.61
N SER A 221 14.53 3.41 19.60
CA SER A 221 13.45 4.08 20.33
C SER A 221 13.69 4.09 21.85
N GLY A 222 14.16 2.96 22.39
CA GLY A 222 14.56 2.84 23.81
C GLY A 222 15.71 3.77 24.16
N LEU A 223 16.73 3.85 23.30
CA LEU A 223 17.86 4.76 23.49
C LEU A 223 17.43 6.23 23.49
N VAL A 224 16.60 6.65 22.53
CA VAL A 224 16.05 8.02 22.46
C VAL A 224 15.24 8.34 23.72
N THR A 225 14.43 7.39 24.19
CA THR A 225 13.65 7.53 25.43
C THR A 225 14.58 7.75 26.63
N LEU A 226 15.61 6.92 26.75
CA LEU A 226 16.59 7.00 27.86
C LEU A 226 17.35 8.32 27.82
N LEU A 227 17.81 8.76 26.65
CA LEU A 227 18.54 10.02 26.48
C LEU A 227 17.67 11.22 26.87
N LEU A 228 16.42 11.28 26.41
CA LEU A 228 15.52 12.39 26.77
C LEU A 228 15.20 12.39 28.26
N ALA A 229 14.89 11.25 28.85
CA ALA A 229 14.62 11.11 30.29
C ALA A 229 15.85 11.53 31.12
N SER A 230 17.05 11.09 30.72
CA SER A 230 18.30 11.45 31.37
C SER A 230 18.60 12.93 31.28
N LEU A 231 18.36 13.56 30.12
CA LEU A 231 18.54 14.99 29.92
C LEU A 231 17.60 15.81 30.82
N VAL A 232 16.32 15.44 30.85
CA VAL A 232 15.32 16.08 31.72
C VAL A 232 15.71 15.91 33.19
N GLY A 233 16.08 14.71 33.62
CA GLY A 233 16.51 14.43 34.98
C GLY A 233 17.76 15.23 35.36
N TRP A 234 18.74 15.32 34.47
CA TRP A 234 19.94 16.14 34.70
C TRP A 234 19.62 17.64 34.88
N CYS A 235 18.73 18.18 34.01
CA CYS A 235 18.24 19.57 34.14
C CYS A 235 17.58 19.81 35.51
N LEU A 236 16.75 18.88 35.98
CA LEU A 236 16.05 19.02 37.24
C LEU A 236 16.97 18.95 38.48
N LEU A 237 18.05 18.17 38.42
CA LEU A 237 18.99 17.98 39.51
C LEU A 237 20.02 19.12 39.65
N HIS A 238 20.40 19.77 38.55
CA HIS A 238 21.54 20.70 38.51
C HIS A 238 21.16 22.17 38.38
N ALA A 239 19.89 22.51 38.18
CA ALA A 239 19.47 23.91 38.08
C ALA A 239 18.52 24.32 39.23
N ARG A 240 18.42 25.64 39.48
CA ARG A 240 17.42 26.16 40.41
C ARG A 240 16.02 25.88 39.90
N SER A 241 15.06 25.68 40.79
CA SER A 241 13.71 25.15 40.44
C SER A 241 13.01 25.79 39.23
N THR A 242 13.04 27.12 39.13
CA THR A 242 12.43 27.84 37.99
C THR A 242 13.20 27.64 36.69
N ILE A 243 14.53 27.63 36.74
CA ILE A 243 15.39 27.42 35.57
C ILE A 243 15.32 25.96 35.11
N SER A 244 15.24 25.00 36.05
CA SER A 244 15.13 23.58 35.72
C SER A 244 13.87 23.25 34.97
N LEU A 245 12.74 23.83 35.36
CA LEU A 245 11.44 23.64 34.65
C LEU A 245 11.49 24.23 33.23
N LEU A 246 12.09 25.40 33.07
CA LEU A 246 12.30 26.01 31.75
C LEU A 246 13.20 25.16 30.84
N LEU A 247 14.30 24.64 31.37
CA LEU A 247 15.22 23.77 30.61
C LEU A 247 14.56 22.44 30.25
N ALA A 248 13.81 21.80 31.14
CA ALA A 248 13.07 20.58 30.87
C ALA A 248 11.99 20.82 29.81
N GLY A 249 11.23 21.91 29.91
CA GLY A 249 10.23 22.28 28.89
C GLY A 249 10.86 22.55 27.53
N THR A 250 12.03 23.24 27.51
CA THR A 250 12.77 23.46 26.25
C THR A 250 13.27 22.16 25.64
N ALA A 251 13.76 21.22 26.44
CA ALA A 251 14.22 19.92 25.95
C ALA A 251 13.04 19.10 25.31
N ILE A 252 11.87 19.12 25.92
CA ILE A 252 10.66 18.48 25.40
C ILE A 252 10.21 19.15 24.09
N ALA A 253 10.20 20.49 24.05
CA ALA A 253 9.85 21.24 22.84
C ALA A 253 10.85 20.99 21.69
N ALA A 254 12.15 20.97 22.00
CA ALA A 254 13.21 20.66 21.03
C ALA A 254 13.06 19.23 20.48
N TYR A 255 12.69 18.27 21.33
CA TYR A 255 12.38 16.91 20.86
C TYR A 255 11.17 16.88 19.92
N GLY A 256 10.10 17.61 20.23
CA GLY A 256 8.94 17.76 19.35
C GLY A 256 9.31 18.36 17.98
N ALA A 257 10.14 19.41 17.98
CA ALA A 257 10.65 20.00 16.74
C ALA A 257 11.53 19.01 15.94
N LEU A 258 12.40 18.25 16.63
CA LEU A 258 13.22 17.21 16.01
C LEU A 258 12.36 16.11 15.37
N MET A 259 11.26 15.71 16.01
CA MET A 259 10.31 14.74 15.45
C MET A 259 9.69 15.23 14.14
N LEU A 260 9.23 16.49 14.11
CA LEU A 260 8.68 17.08 12.90
C LEU A 260 9.74 17.18 11.79
N LEU A 261 10.94 17.58 12.14
CA LEU A 261 12.06 17.64 11.19
C LEU A 261 12.41 16.25 10.65
N ALA A 262 12.50 15.23 11.50
CA ALA A 262 12.79 13.85 11.09
C ALA A 262 11.70 13.30 10.16
N LEU A 263 10.43 13.61 10.44
CA LEU A 263 9.32 13.20 9.58
C LEU A 263 9.38 13.90 8.21
N VAL A 264 9.62 15.20 8.17
CA VAL A 264 9.59 15.99 6.94
C VAL A 264 10.85 15.78 6.09
N ALA A 265 12.03 15.78 6.71
CA ALA A 265 13.30 15.74 5.97
C ALA A 265 13.83 14.32 5.74
N ALA A 266 13.55 13.38 6.64
CA ALA A 266 14.08 12.01 6.58
C ALA A 266 12.98 10.94 6.42
N HIS A 267 11.70 11.32 6.31
CA HIS A 267 10.54 10.40 6.28
C HIS A 267 10.60 9.37 7.44
N MET A 268 11.10 9.81 8.61
CA MET A 268 11.32 8.94 9.77
C MET A 268 10.33 9.29 10.89
N VAL A 269 9.59 8.30 11.36
CA VAL A 269 8.69 8.42 12.51
C VAL A 269 9.47 8.08 13.78
N LEU A 270 9.71 9.11 14.61
CA LEU A 270 10.28 8.93 15.95
C LEU A 270 9.19 8.57 16.98
N PRO A 271 9.52 7.85 18.06
CA PRO A 271 8.57 7.52 19.12
C PRO A 271 8.11 8.78 19.85
N LEU A 272 6.80 8.96 20.03
CA LEU A 272 6.23 10.10 20.77
C LEU A 272 5.92 9.73 22.23
N ALA A 273 5.14 8.66 22.40
CA ALA A 273 4.57 8.35 23.71
C ALA A 273 5.64 7.98 24.75
N SER A 274 6.53 7.04 24.45
CA SER A 274 7.50 6.55 25.42
C SER A 274 8.49 7.61 25.94
N PRO A 275 9.10 8.48 25.09
CA PRO A 275 9.98 9.53 25.58
C PRO A 275 9.24 10.60 26.41
N LEU A 276 8.02 10.99 25.99
CA LEU A 276 7.25 11.98 26.72
C LEU A 276 6.75 11.48 28.07
N THR A 277 6.25 10.23 28.13
CA THR A 277 5.82 9.64 29.40
C THR A 277 7.00 9.44 30.35
N ALA A 278 8.16 9.01 29.84
CA ALA A 278 9.38 8.88 30.66
C ALA A 278 9.83 10.25 31.20
N ALA A 279 9.85 11.29 30.36
CA ALA A 279 10.19 12.66 30.77
C ALA A 279 9.21 13.20 31.82
N LEU A 280 7.89 12.96 31.67
CA LEU A 280 6.88 13.37 32.64
C LEU A 280 7.02 12.62 33.97
N LEU A 281 7.30 11.31 33.96
CA LEU A 281 7.53 10.55 35.17
C LEU A 281 8.74 11.05 35.94
N VAL A 282 9.83 11.41 35.28
CA VAL A 282 11.00 12.01 35.89
C VAL A 282 10.64 13.38 36.50
N LEU A 283 9.85 14.20 35.79
CA LEU A 283 9.40 15.51 36.27
C LEU A 283 8.57 15.38 37.56
N VAL A 284 7.60 14.45 37.58
CA VAL A 284 6.72 14.23 38.75
C VAL A 284 7.48 13.59 39.92
N GLY A 285 8.41 12.69 39.66
CA GLY A 285 9.18 11.99 40.70
C GLY A 285 10.25 12.86 41.40
N THR A 286 10.56 14.04 40.85
CA THR A 286 11.57 14.98 41.39
C THR A 286 10.93 16.23 42.05
N THR A 287 9.62 16.41 41.95
CA THR A 287 8.85 17.45 42.68
C THR A 287 8.32 16.94 44.00
#